data_bd708c1f257ae058780d22b84bda7ca1
#
_entry.id   bd708c1f257ae058780d22b84bda7ca1
#
_cell.length_a   1.000
_cell.length_b   1.000
_cell.length_c   1.000
_cell.angle_alpha   90.00
_cell.angle_beta   90.00
_cell.angle_gamma   90.00
#
_symmetry.space_group_name_H-M   'P 1'
#
loop_
_entity.id
_entity.type
_entity.pdbx_description
1 polymer ?
#
loop_
_entity_poly.entity_id
_entity_poly.type
_entity_poly.pdbx_seq_one_letter_code
_entity_poly.pdbx_strand_id
1 'polypeptide(L)'
;MGGYVEQGKRLFIVALALCALAGTALAQNGLRDRERSFSASKDIANDLRKAHFHHGPFYLLSTFQLSDIGYDSSFYVPTADRQSGFRFGIQAPTRLYIVPYKKTIYSIDVRPEWSFFKRGGKRDVFGYKARADAQYLLNHLYLDVYAENSDQLRADVSEIARLLTERAASYGVSGELKYSSRTSMTFNAATLRHTYPSTSIQPEGIPVELLNRNGHNYRLAINHKTFPLTSLFFTGEFSDYSFSDAVFKNGKRSFVGAGFVNDSGRTVTRVEAGAGKMDFFRPGQHDFQGALGNISSTKKFGRSTTGTLAASRDLDFSIFVFNNYYIADRFSASLSWDATRRLTLVLQGAIGRDLYETPVLGPHGFLKRRDVFSFPSIGFTYGFARLRGGLDIGYVNRTSNFDVNLDHGIRLLFRLSFTP
;
A
#
# COMPACT_ATOMS: atom_id res chain seq x y z
N MET A 1 -39.44 -1.01 -27.34
CA MET A 1 -38.67 -1.97 -26.53
C MET A 1 -37.14 -1.77 -26.59
N GLY A 2 -36.59 -0.91 -27.44
CA GLY A 2 -35.14 -0.70 -27.59
C GLY A 2 -34.44 0.15 -26.51
N GLY A 3 -35.14 1.04 -25.81
CA GLY A 3 -34.54 2.02 -24.89
C GLY A 3 -34.08 1.45 -23.56
N TYR A 4 -34.68 0.40 -23.04
CA TYR A 4 -34.31 -0.21 -21.75
C TYR A 4 -33.04 -1.07 -21.83
N VAL A 5 -32.77 -1.65 -22.98
CA VAL A 5 -31.56 -2.49 -23.21
C VAL A 5 -30.30 -1.61 -23.29
N GLU A 6 -30.44 -0.43 -23.85
CA GLU A 6 -29.31 0.52 -24.01
C GLU A 6 -28.99 1.25 -22.70
N GLN A 7 -29.98 1.58 -21.88
CA GLN A 7 -29.75 2.10 -20.52
C GLN A 7 -29.13 1.04 -19.60
N GLY A 8 -29.55 -0.21 -19.71
CA GLY A 8 -28.92 -1.33 -18.97
C GLY A 8 -27.46 -1.55 -19.35
N LYS A 9 -27.11 -1.44 -20.64
CA LYS A 9 -25.72 -1.53 -21.11
C LYS A 9 -24.87 -0.35 -20.61
N ARG A 10 -25.38 0.88 -20.62
CA ARG A 10 -24.69 2.06 -20.11
C ARG A 10 -24.48 2.00 -18.60
N LEU A 11 -25.49 1.56 -17.84
CA LEU A 11 -25.36 1.31 -16.40
C LEU A 11 -24.38 0.18 -16.09
N PHE A 12 -24.38 -0.87 -16.87
CA PHE A 12 -23.42 -1.98 -16.73
C PHE A 12 -21.99 -1.57 -17.07
N ILE A 13 -21.79 -0.77 -18.13
CA ILE A 13 -20.47 -0.22 -18.49
C ILE A 13 -19.97 0.76 -17.44
N VAL A 14 -20.84 1.63 -16.87
CA VAL A 14 -20.49 2.55 -15.78
C VAL A 14 -20.20 1.77 -14.49
N ALA A 15 -20.94 0.70 -14.19
CA ALA A 15 -20.67 -0.19 -13.07
C ALA A 15 -19.37 -0.96 -13.27
N LEU A 16 -19.09 -1.46 -14.49
CA LEU A 16 -17.82 -2.12 -14.83
C LEU A 16 -16.64 -1.13 -14.78
N ALA A 17 -16.83 0.11 -15.23
CA ALA A 17 -15.82 1.17 -15.13
C ALA A 17 -15.55 1.57 -13.67
N LEU A 18 -16.56 1.53 -12.80
CA LEU A 18 -16.42 1.75 -11.36
C LEU A 18 -15.78 0.56 -10.65
N CYS A 19 -15.98 -0.67 -11.13
CA CYS A 19 -15.38 -1.86 -10.55
C CYS A 19 -13.89 -2.05 -10.94
N ALA A 20 -13.42 -1.38 -12.00
CA ALA A 20 -12.04 -1.53 -12.49
C ALA A 20 -10.97 -0.83 -11.62
N LEU A 21 -11.28 -0.37 -10.39
CA LEU A 21 -10.54 0.77 -9.84
C LEU A 21 -10.01 0.64 -8.39
N ALA A 22 -9.80 -0.52 -7.77
CA ALA A 22 -9.33 -0.54 -6.36
C ALA A 22 -8.46 -1.73 -5.90
N GLY A 23 -7.27 -1.94 -6.40
CA GLY A 23 -6.48 -3.10 -5.93
C GLY A 23 -5.01 -2.88 -5.60
N THR A 24 -4.39 -1.76 -5.93
CA THR A 24 -2.93 -1.63 -5.83
C THR A 24 -2.42 -0.43 -5.03
N ALA A 25 -3.31 0.41 -4.50
CA ALA A 25 -2.91 1.55 -3.67
C ALA A 25 -2.26 1.14 -2.32
N LEU A 26 -2.29 -0.14 -1.96
CA LEU A 26 -1.79 -0.63 -0.66
C LEU A 26 -0.27 -0.83 -0.61
N ALA A 27 0.41 -0.98 -1.75
CA ALA A 27 1.82 -1.34 -1.75
C ALA A 27 2.80 -0.15 -1.70
N GLN A 28 2.42 1.00 -2.24
CA GLN A 28 3.30 2.17 -2.33
C GLN A 28 3.12 3.22 -1.23
N ASN A 29 2.02 3.15 -0.49
CA ASN A 29 1.72 4.10 0.59
C ASN A 29 2.50 3.85 1.89
N GLY A 30 3.42 2.91 1.92
CA GLY A 30 4.14 2.52 3.13
C GLY A 30 4.88 3.65 3.87
N LEU A 31 5.16 4.77 3.22
CA LEU A 31 5.78 5.95 3.82
C LEU A 31 4.76 7.05 4.20
N ARG A 32 3.70 7.22 3.37
CA ARG A 32 2.69 8.27 3.59
C ARG A 32 1.64 7.90 4.63
N ASP A 33 1.34 6.60 4.81
CA ASP A 33 0.40 6.11 5.83
C ASP A 33 0.93 6.22 7.27
N ARG A 34 2.16 6.69 7.46
CA ARG A 34 2.82 6.73 8.77
C ARG A 34 2.71 8.05 9.51
N GLU A 35 1.96 9.01 8.99
CA GLU A 35 1.63 10.22 9.76
C GLU A 35 0.72 9.85 10.93
N ARG A 36 1.35 9.41 12.02
CA ARG A 36 0.62 9.23 13.27
C ARG A 36 0.42 10.58 13.93
N SER A 37 -0.78 10.80 14.36
CA SER A 37 -1.24 12.02 15.01
C SER A 37 -2.03 11.67 16.27
N PHE A 38 -2.54 12.67 16.96
CA PHE A 38 -3.47 12.45 18.06
C PHE A 38 -4.69 11.60 17.70
N SER A 39 -5.05 11.48 16.43
CA SER A 39 -6.10 10.56 15.98
C SER A 39 -5.75 9.09 16.22
N ALA A 40 -4.48 8.71 16.14
CA ALA A 40 -4.01 7.36 16.42
C ALA A 40 -4.30 6.92 17.86
N SER A 41 -4.38 7.86 18.80
CA SER A 41 -4.75 7.55 20.18
C SER A 41 -6.17 7.01 20.32
N LYS A 42 -7.10 7.42 19.43
CA LYS A 42 -8.47 6.90 19.39
C LYS A 42 -8.52 5.46 18.88
N ASP A 43 -7.70 5.16 17.87
CA ASP A 43 -7.61 3.81 17.31
C ASP A 43 -7.03 2.85 18.34
N ILE A 44 -6.00 3.28 19.07
CA ILE A 44 -5.43 2.50 20.18
C ILE A 44 -6.48 2.29 21.27
N ALA A 45 -7.22 3.33 21.69
CA ALA A 45 -8.28 3.17 22.67
C ALA A 45 -9.37 2.19 22.24
N ASN A 46 -9.68 2.12 20.94
CA ASN A 46 -10.58 1.13 20.38
C ASN A 46 -9.98 -0.28 20.40
N ASP A 47 -8.69 -0.41 20.08
CA ASP A 47 -7.98 -1.68 20.15
C ASP A 47 -7.93 -2.20 21.59
N LEU A 48 -7.59 -1.36 22.56
CA LEU A 48 -7.54 -1.73 23.97
C LEU A 48 -8.90 -2.27 24.49
N ARG A 49 -10.02 -1.70 23.99
CA ARG A 49 -11.37 -2.20 24.33
C ARG A 49 -11.68 -3.56 23.73
N LYS A 50 -11.01 -3.93 22.64
CA LYS A 50 -11.19 -5.21 21.93
C LYS A 50 -10.14 -6.24 22.32
N ALA A 51 -9.28 -5.95 23.29
CA ALA A 51 -8.22 -6.84 23.71
C ALA A 51 -8.81 -8.18 24.21
N HIS A 52 -8.25 -9.29 23.70
CA HIS A 52 -8.70 -10.64 24.06
C HIS A 52 -8.23 -11.04 25.45
N PHE A 53 -7.10 -10.51 25.86
CA PHE A 53 -6.53 -10.69 27.18
C PHE A 53 -6.11 -9.32 27.72
N HIS A 54 -6.44 -9.10 29.00
CA HIS A 54 -6.05 -7.88 29.74
C HIS A 54 -5.63 -8.27 31.16
N HIS A 55 -4.43 -7.89 31.53
CA HIS A 55 -3.92 -8.07 32.89
C HIS A 55 -3.04 -6.88 33.29
N GLY A 56 -3.50 -6.08 34.23
CA GLY A 56 -2.79 -4.85 34.63
C GLY A 56 -2.56 -3.90 33.43
N PRO A 57 -1.33 -3.50 33.15
CA PRO A 57 -1.02 -2.62 32.02
C PRO A 57 -0.93 -3.36 30.66
N PHE A 58 -1.09 -4.66 30.62
CA PHE A 58 -0.89 -5.50 29.42
C PHE A 58 -2.21 -5.80 28.73
N TYR A 59 -2.26 -5.57 27.41
CA TYR A 59 -3.41 -5.86 26.55
C TYR A 59 -2.93 -6.64 25.33
N LEU A 60 -3.52 -7.79 25.07
CA LEU A 60 -3.14 -8.65 23.95
C LEU A 60 -4.31 -8.82 22.98
N LEU A 61 -4.04 -8.56 21.72
CA LEU A 61 -4.91 -8.88 20.60
C LEU A 61 -4.19 -9.91 19.72
N SER A 62 -4.82 -11.03 19.48
CA SER A 62 -4.29 -12.06 18.59
C SER A 62 -5.40 -12.56 17.68
N THR A 63 -5.05 -12.88 16.45
CA THR A 63 -5.98 -13.44 15.47
C THR A 63 -5.24 -14.52 14.70
N PHE A 64 -5.87 -15.65 14.48
CA PHE A 64 -5.37 -16.68 13.60
C PHE A 64 -6.08 -16.58 12.25
N GLN A 65 -5.32 -16.63 11.16
CA GLN A 65 -5.87 -16.50 9.82
C GLN A 65 -5.27 -17.57 8.90
N LEU A 66 -6.14 -18.27 8.19
CA LEU A 66 -5.78 -18.98 6.96
C LEU A 66 -6.07 -18.03 5.80
N SER A 67 -5.03 -17.63 5.10
CA SER A 67 -5.13 -16.66 4.02
C SER A 67 -4.81 -17.29 2.67
N ASP A 68 -5.29 -16.65 1.63
CA ASP A 68 -4.90 -16.97 0.26
C ASP A 68 -5.06 -18.44 -0.15
N ILE A 69 -6.04 -19.14 0.44
CA ILE A 69 -6.34 -20.52 0.08
C ILE A 69 -7.00 -20.51 -1.30
N GLY A 70 -6.29 -20.90 -2.33
CA GLY A 70 -6.93 -20.91 -3.63
C GLY A 70 -5.99 -20.99 -4.82
N TYR A 71 -6.58 -20.68 -5.96
CA TYR A 71 -5.97 -20.76 -7.27
C TYR A 71 -5.62 -19.36 -7.78
N ASP A 72 -4.40 -19.23 -8.29
CA ASP A 72 -3.91 -18.03 -8.95
C ASP A 72 -3.33 -18.42 -10.31
N SER A 73 -4.02 -18.06 -11.40
CA SER A 73 -3.57 -18.35 -12.75
C SER A 73 -2.50 -17.39 -13.24
N SER A 74 -2.27 -16.31 -12.51
CA SER A 74 -1.22 -15.32 -12.78
C SER A 74 0.05 -15.59 -11.99
N PHE A 75 0.23 -16.81 -11.49
CA PHE A 75 1.42 -17.22 -10.76
C PHE A 75 2.60 -17.37 -11.72
N TYR A 76 3.53 -16.46 -11.61
CA TYR A 76 4.57 -16.22 -12.60
C TYR A 76 5.77 -17.14 -12.54
N VAL A 77 6.12 -17.65 -13.74
CA VAL A 77 7.48 -18.03 -14.12
C VAL A 77 7.77 -17.37 -15.48
N PRO A 78 8.93 -16.69 -15.71
CA PRO A 78 9.21 -15.96 -16.95
C PRO A 78 9.61 -16.81 -18.15
N THR A 79 9.43 -18.08 -18.12
CA THR A 79 9.58 -18.97 -19.28
C THR A 79 8.22 -19.16 -19.92
N ALA A 80 8.20 -19.54 -21.20
CA ALA A 80 7.02 -19.70 -22.04
C ALA A 80 5.86 -20.55 -21.45
N ASP A 81 6.07 -21.19 -20.33
CA ASP A 81 5.07 -21.94 -19.59
C ASP A 81 4.43 -21.12 -18.49
N ARG A 82 3.25 -20.57 -18.77
CA ARG A 82 2.35 -20.00 -17.77
C ARG A 82 2.02 -21.08 -16.74
N GLN A 83 2.50 -20.93 -15.52
CA GLN A 83 2.19 -21.89 -14.47
C GLN A 83 1.16 -21.30 -13.52
N SER A 84 -0.03 -21.84 -13.56
CA SER A 84 -1.03 -21.66 -12.53
C SER A 84 -0.67 -22.45 -11.28
N GLY A 85 -0.93 -21.91 -10.11
CA GLY A 85 -0.61 -22.57 -8.85
C GLY A 85 -1.70 -22.46 -7.81
N PHE A 86 -1.76 -23.46 -6.93
CA PHE A 86 -2.51 -23.38 -5.70
C PHE A 86 -1.60 -22.83 -4.62
N ARG A 87 -2.12 -21.88 -3.84
CA ARG A 87 -1.41 -21.35 -2.66
C ARG A 87 -2.30 -21.38 -1.43
N PHE A 88 -1.69 -21.45 -0.26
CA PHE A 88 -2.35 -21.12 0.97
C PHE A 88 -1.35 -20.51 1.97
N GLY A 89 -1.85 -19.63 2.83
CA GLY A 89 -1.05 -18.97 3.85
C GLY A 89 -1.63 -19.17 5.24
N ILE A 90 -0.74 -19.19 6.23
CA ILE A 90 -1.11 -19.17 7.64
C ILE A 90 -0.52 -17.90 8.24
N GLN A 91 -1.35 -17.10 8.89
CA GLN A 91 -0.92 -15.87 9.57
C GLN A 91 -1.42 -15.88 11.01
N ALA A 92 -0.62 -15.34 11.92
CA ALA A 92 -0.97 -15.17 13.32
C ALA A 92 -0.67 -13.73 13.81
N PRO A 93 -1.39 -12.71 13.27
CA PRO A 93 -1.19 -11.34 13.72
C PRO A 93 -1.44 -11.22 15.21
N THR A 94 -0.43 -10.74 15.92
CA THR A 94 -0.47 -10.56 17.37
C THR A 94 0.04 -9.19 17.73
N ARG A 95 -0.75 -8.45 18.53
CA ARG A 95 -0.37 -7.13 19.02
C ARG A 95 -0.46 -7.08 20.53
N LEU A 96 0.63 -6.69 21.15
CA LEU A 96 0.75 -6.45 22.58
C LEU A 96 0.81 -4.93 22.81
N TYR A 97 -0.05 -4.43 23.69
CA TYR A 97 0.07 -3.08 24.24
C TYR A 97 0.50 -3.15 25.69
N ILE A 98 1.39 -2.26 26.10
CA ILE A 98 1.78 -2.05 27.49
C ILE A 98 1.47 -0.57 27.81
N VAL A 99 0.54 -0.34 28.72
CA VAL A 99 0.06 0.99 29.10
C VAL A 99 0.39 1.23 30.58
N PRO A 100 1.66 1.54 30.93
CA PRO A 100 2.05 1.73 32.32
C PRO A 100 1.44 3.01 32.92
N TYR A 101 1.23 4.03 32.06
CA TYR A 101 0.64 5.31 32.45
C TYR A 101 -0.30 5.82 31.35
N LYS A 102 -1.27 6.68 31.71
CA LYS A 102 -2.27 7.24 30.78
C LYS A 102 -1.69 7.96 29.55
N LYS A 103 -0.44 8.40 29.63
CA LYS A 103 0.21 9.21 28.57
C LYS A 103 1.31 8.47 27.82
N THR A 104 1.59 7.23 28.18
CA THR A 104 2.65 6.42 27.57
C THR A 104 2.12 5.08 27.18
N ILE A 105 2.31 4.71 25.91
CA ILE A 105 1.86 3.45 25.36
C ILE A 105 3.03 2.83 24.60
N TYR A 106 3.40 1.63 24.97
CA TYR A 106 4.29 0.80 24.17
C TYR A 106 3.45 -0.22 23.40
N SER A 107 3.81 -0.48 22.14
CA SER A 107 3.18 -1.53 21.38
C SER A 107 4.18 -2.37 20.61
N ILE A 108 3.89 -3.68 20.53
CA ILE A 108 4.61 -4.63 19.70
C ILE A 108 3.58 -5.33 18.83
N ASP A 109 3.70 -5.20 17.51
CA ASP A 109 2.85 -5.84 16.51
C ASP A 109 3.72 -6.83 15.73
N VAL A 110 3.41 -8.12 15.79
CA VAL A 110 4.12 -9.18 15.07
C VAL A 110 3.13 -9.94 14.21
N ARG A 111 3.46 -10.12 12.94
CA ARG A 111 2.63 -10.80 11.95
C ARG A 111 3.44 -11.84 11.22
N PRO A 112 3.67 -13.01 11.82
CA PRO A 112 4.30 -14.13 11.14
C PRO A 112 3.35 -14.66 10.06
N GLU A 113 3.94 -15.08 8.94
CA GLU A 113 3.23 -15.64 7.80
C GLU A 113 4.00 -16.84 7.23
N TRP A 114 3.31 -17.95 7.02
CA TRP A 114 3.80 -19.11 6.27
C TRP A 114 2.99 -19.23 5.00
N SER A 115 3.65 -19.15 3.88
CA SER A 115 3.06 -19.29 2.55
C SER A 115 3.51 -20.59 1.91
N PHE A 116 2.55 -21.38 1.47
CA PHE A 116 2.75 -22.69 0.85
C PHE A 116 2.31 -22.63 -0.61
N PHE A 117 3.13 -23.19 -1.50
CA PHE A 117 2.89 -23.17 -2.94
C PHE A 117 2.94 -24.59 -3.51
N LYS A 118 1.89 -24.98 -4.24
CA LYS A 118 1.83 -26.27 -4.92
C LYS A 118 2.02 -26.06 -6.43
N ARG A 119 3.20 -26.13 -6.92
CA ARG A 119 3.75 -26.32 -8.28
C ARG A 119 5.03 -25.48 -8.49
N GLY A 120 5.90 -25.94 -9.41
CA GLY A 120 7.13 -25.22 -9.75
C GLY A 120 8.30 -25.40 -8.77
N GLY A 121 8.36 -26.53 -8.06
CA GLY A 121 9.29 -26.77 -6.98
C GLY A 121 8.69 -26.32 -5.64
N LYS A 122 8.56 -27.24 -4.70
CA LYS A 122 8.07 -26.94 -3.34
C LYS A 122 8.87 -25.79 -2.76
N ARG A 123 8.22 -24.64 -2.55
CA ARG A 123 8.82 -23.51 -1.85
C ARG A 123 7.83 -23.02 -0.81
N ASP A 124 8.03 -23.52 0.38
CA ASP A 124 7.41 -22.95 1.56
C ASP A 124 8.22 -21.71 1.93
N VAL A 125 7.55 -20.59 2.10
CA VAL A 125 8.19 -19.32 2.45
C VAL A 125 7.66 -18.89 3.81
N PHE A 126 8.57 -18.71 4.76
CA PHE A 126 8.27 -18.03 6.00
C PHE A 126 8.59 -16.55 5.84
N GLY A 127 7.62 -15.72 6.18
CA GLY A 127 7.78 -14.27 6.24
C GLY A 127 7.29 -13.72 7.57
N TYR A 128 7.64 -12.50 7.86
CA TYR A 128 7.11 -11.80 9.02
C TYR A 128 7.12 -10.29 8.80
N LYS A 129 6.27 -9.60 9.57
CA LYS A 129 6.36 -8.16 9.81
C LYS A 129 6.31 -7.94 11.31
N ALA A 130 7.31 -7.25 11.85
CA ALA A 130 7.40 -6.91 13.27
C ALA A 130 7.58 -5.40 13.41
N ARG A 131 6.81 -4.78 14.31
CA ARG A 131 6.90 -3.35 14.62
C ARG A 131 6.82 -3.15 16.13
N ALA A 132 7.70 -2.33 16.65
CA ALA A 132 7.67 -1.83 18.01
C ALA A 132 7.49 -0.31 18.00
N ASP A 133 6.63 0.20 18.86
CA ASP A 133 6.37 1.63 18.99
C ASP A 133 6.45 2.05 20.47
N ALA A 134 6.96 3.25 20.72
CA ALA A 134 6.87 3.96 21.97
C ALA A 134 6.17 5.31 21.75
N GLN A 135 4.97 5.45 22.31
CA GLN A 135 4.09 6.58 22.05
C GLN A 135 3.90 7.41 23.31
N TYR A 136 4.09 8.72 23.19
CA TYR A 136 3.95 9.69 24.25
C TYR A 136 2.84 10.68 23.93
N LEU A 137 1.79 10.70 24.76
CA LEU A 137 0.58 11.50 24.59
C LEU A 137 0.64 12.68 25.55
N LEU A 138 1.40 13.71 25.23
CA LEU A 138 1.47 14.94 26.02
C LEU A 138 0.31 15.87 25.63
N ASN A 139 0.10 16.95 26.38
CA ASN A 139 -1.07 17.82 26.18
C ASN A 139 -1.10 18.48 24.80
N HIS A 140 0.05 18.89 24.29
CA HIS A 140 0.20 19.56 22.99
C HIS A 140 1.09 18.82 22.03
N LEU A 141 1.78 17.75 22.47
CA LEU A 141 2.70 16.97 21.66
C LEU A 141 2.31 15.49 21.71
N TYR A 142 2.05 14.92 20.55
CA TYR A 142 2.09 13.49 20.33
C TYR A 142 3.44 13.14 19.73
N LEU A 143 4.10 12.14 20.28
CA LEU A 143 5.36 11.62 19.78
C LEU A 143 5.28 10.11 19.66
N ASP A 144 5.75 9.56 18.55
CA ASP A 144 5.83 8.13 18.26
C ASP A 144 7.25 7.81 17.78
N VAL A 145 7.97 7.00 18.54
CA VAL A 145 9.27 6.45 18.15
C VAL A 145 9.04 5.00 17.78
N TYR A 146 9.51 4.58 16.61
CA TYR A 146 9.22 3.26 16.11
C TYR A 146 10.41 2.58 15.46
N ALA A 147 10.38 1.25 15.49
CA ALA A 147 11.22 0.37 14.70
C ALA A 147 10.35 -0.70 14.03
N GLU A 148 10.55 -0.93 12.76
CA GLU A 148 9.84 -1.94 11.97
C GLU A 148 10.83 -2.77 11.16
N ASN A 149 10.61 -4.08 11.14
CA ASN A 149 11.36 -5.01 10.31
C ASN A 149 10.38 -5.97 9.64
N SER A 150 10.61 -6.29 8.38
CA SER A 150 9.81 -7.25 7.65
C SER A 150 10.66 -8.06 6.68
N ASP A 151 10.30 -9.33 6.53
CA ASP A 151 10.77 -10.25 5.50
C ASP A 151 9.51 -10.87 4.90
N GLN A 152 9.09 -10.40 3.75
CA GLN A 152 7.79 -10.75 3.18
C GLN A 152 7.90 -11.06 1.70
N LEU A 153 7.06 -11.99 1.26
CA LEU A 153 6.87 -12.26 -0.14
C LEU A 153 5.87 -11.24 -0.71
N ARG A 154 6.33 -10.39 -1.61
CA ARG A 154 5.52 -9.32 -2.20
C ARG A 154 5.53 -9.35 -3.71
N ALA A 155 4.46 -8.85 -4.31
CA ALA A 155 4.36 -8.57 -5.74
C ALA A 155 4.44 -7.04 -5.95
N ASP A 156 5.44 -6.39 -5.37
CA ASP A 156 5.41 -4.93 -5.19
C ASP A 156 5.99 -4.14 -6.36
N VAL A 157 6.72 -4.79 -7.25
CA VAL A 157 7.31 -4.08 -8.36
C VAL A 157 6.44 -4.29 -9.59
N SER A 158 5.81 -3.21 -10.05
CA SER A 158 4.95 -3.26 -11.24
C SER A 158 5.71 -3.74 -12.49
N GLU A 159 7.02 -3.58 -12.50
CA GLU A 159 7.93 -4.03 -13.57
C GLU A 159 8.18 -5.55 -13.55
N ILE A 160 8.08 -6.15 -12.37
CA ILE A 160 8.33 -7.58 -12.17
C ILE A 160 6.99 -8.22 -11.81
N ALA A 161 6.44 -8.93 -12.74
CA ALA A 161 5.20 -9.65 -12.56
C ALA A 161 5.37 -10.92 -11.70
N ARG A 162 6.14 -10.86 -10.63
CA ARG A 162 6.48 -12.00 -9.76
C ARG A 162 6.42 -11.62 -8.30
N LEU A 163 6.20 -12.63 -7.48
CA LEU A 163 6.41 -12.53 -6.04
C LEU A 163 7.92 -12.48 -5.74
N LEU A 164 8.35 -11.41 -5.11
CA LEU A 164 9.71 -11.21 -4.64
C LEU A 164 9.75 -11.26 -3.12
N THR A 165 10.82 -11.84 -2.58
CA THR A 165 11.11 -11.67 -1.17
C THR A 165 11.73 -10.28 -0.97
N GLU A 166 11.08 -9.44 -0.20
CA GLU A 166 11.60 -8.13 0.21
C GLU A 166 11.89 -8.15 1.71
N ARG A 167 13.11 -7.76 2.07
CA ARG A 167 13.47 -7.42 3.44
C ARG A 167 13.49 -5.92 3.59
N ALA A 168 12.62 -5.40 4.44
CA ALA A 168 12.58 -3.99 4.74
C ALA A 168 12.77 -3.74 6.23
N ALA A 169 13.64 -2.79 6.56
CA ALA A 169 13.80 -2.29 7.91
C ALA A 169 13.56 -0.79 7.91
N SER A 170 12.84 -0.27 8.90
CA SER A 170 12.69 1.16 9.09
C SER A 170 12.65 1.50 10.58
N TYR A 171 13.25 2.61 10.92
CA TYR A 171 13.16 3.20 12.25
C TYR A 171 13.04 4.71 12.12
N GLY A 172 12.33 5.30 13.04
CA GLY A 172 12.07 6.72 12.93
C GLY A 172 11.30 7.30 14.11
N VAL A 173 11.04 8.57 13.96
CA VAL A 173 10.22 9.35 14.87
C VAL A 173 9.17 10.11 14.08
N SER A 174 7.95 10.11 14.58
CA SER A 174 6.87 10.92 14.04
C SER A 174 6.11 11.61 15.16
N GLY A 175 5.44 12.71 14.85
CA GLY A 175 4.66 13.39 15.86
C GLY A 175 3.78 14.50 15.33
N GLU A 176 2.94 15.02 16.24
CA GLU A 176 2.09 16.17 16.02
C GLU A 176 2.26 17.14 17.18
N LEU A 177 2.63 18.38 16.87
CA LEU A 177 2.67 19.49 17.82
C LEU A 177 1.48 20.41 17.58
N LYS A 178 0.61 20.58 18.58
CA LYS A 178 -0.54 21.49 18.54
C LYS A 178 -0.15 22.86 19.10
N TYR A 179 -0.09 23.85 18.23
CA TYR A 179 0.12 25.25 18.65
C TYR A 179 -1.17 25.89 19.18
N SER A 180 -2.32 25.48 18.58
CA SER A 180 -3.64 25.97 18.99
C SER A 180 -4.70 24.90 18.70
N SER A 181 -5.95 25.20 19.04
CA SER A 181 -7.09 24.33 18.69
C SER A 181 -7.32 24.21 17.17
N ARG A 182 -6.71 25.08 16.36
CA ARG A 182 -6.87 25.11 14.91
C ARG A 182 -5.60 24.82 14.15
N THR A 183 -4.43 24.96 14.75
CA THR A 183 -3.14 24.85 14.05
C THR A 183 -2.29 23.77 14.68
N SER A 184 -1.82 22.84 13.88
CA SER A 184 -0.84 21.83 14.28
C SER A 184 0.26 21.68 13.24
N MET A 185 1.39 21.15 13.67
CA MET A 185 2.50 20.75 12.83
C MET A 185 2.71 19.26 13.00
N THR A 186 2.72 18.51 11.91
CA THR A 186 3.11 17.11 11.89
C THR A 186 4.51 16.97 11.30
N PHE A 187 5.29 16.05 11.86
CA PHE A 187 6.63 15.74 11.38
C PHE A 187 6.87 14.24 11.36
N ASN A 188 7.72 13.82 10.46
CA ASN A 188 8.23 12.45 10.37
C ASN A 188 9.70 12.51 9.94
N ALA A 189 10.54 11.73 10.62
CA ALA A 189 11.91 11.45 10.21
C ALA A 189 12.16 9.96 10.33
N ALA A 190 12.59 9.34 9.24
CA ALA A 190 12.75 7.89 9.17
C ALA A 190 13.97 7.49 8.35
N THR A 191 14.64 6.44 8.78
CA THR A 191 15.62 5.70 7.99
C THR A 191 14.96 4.42 7.49
N LEU A 192 15.24 4.09 6.25
CA LEU A 192 14.67 2.95 5.52
C LEU A 192 15.78 2.13 4.91
N ARG A 193 15.63 0.82 4.93
CA ARG A 193 16.48 -0.10 4.20
C ARG A 193 15.60 -1.11 3.48
N HIS A 194 15.80 -1.25 2.17
CA HIS A 194 15.16 -2.27 1.36
C HIS A 194 16.23 -3.16 0.73
N THR A 195 16.07 -4.46 0.85
CA THR A 195 16.96 -5.45 0.25
C THR A 195 16.15 -6.56 -0.39
N TYR A 196 16.58 -6.98 -1.56
CA TYR A 196 16.02 -8.09 -2.32
C TYR A 196 17.09 -9.19 -2.36
N PRO A 197 16.98 -10.25 -1.53
CA PRO A 197 17.98 -11.30 -1.45
C PRO A 197 18.12 -12.01 -2.81
N SER A 198 19.34 -12.34 -3.19
CA SER A 198 19.65 -13.08 -4.43
C SER A 198 19.06 -14.51 -4.46
N THR A 199 18.72 -15.04 -3.28
CA THR A 199 18.01 -16.32 -3.12
C THR A 199 16.50 -16.20 -3.38
N SER A 200 15.98 -14.96 -3.55
CA SER A 200 14.61 -14.79 -3.99
C SER A 200 14.43 -15.45 -5.35
N ILE A 201 13.19 -15.84 -5.67
CA ILE A 201 12.83 -16.42 -6.96
C ILE A 201 13.06 -15.34 -8.02
N GLN A 202 14.31 -15.21 -8.47
CA GLN A 202 14.64 -14.27 -9.51
C GLN A 202 14.27 -14.86 -10.86
N PRO A 203 13.64 -14.10 -11.74
CA PRO A 203 13.64 -14.38 -13.15
C PRO A 203 15.09 -14.39 -13.63
N GLU A 204 15.50 -15.42 -14.35
CA GLU A 204 16.79 -15.41 -15.00
C GLU A 204 16.95 -14.09 -15.79
N GLY A 205 18.01 -13.34 -15.46
CA GLY A 205 18.37 -12.10 -16.15
C GLY A 205 17.77 -10.80 -15.63
N ILE A 206 16.93 -10.79 -14.58
CA ILE A 206 16.46 -9.52 -13.98
C ILE A 206 17.21 -9.24 -12.67
N PRO A 207 18.08 -8.23 -12.61
CA PRO A 207 18.88 -7.90 -11.45
C PRO A 207 18.04 -7.10 -10.41
N VAL A 208 17.21 -7.78 -9.64
CA VAL A 208 16.39 -7.13 -8.58
C VAL A 208 17.23 -6.48 -7.49
N GLU A 209 18.47 -6.89 -7.33
CA GLU A 209 19.46 -6.29 -6.43
C GLU A 209 19.69 -4.80 -6.74
N LEU A 210 19.44 -4.37 -7.98
CA LEU A 210 19.52 -2.94 -8.35
C LEU A 210 18.49 -2.06 -7.60
N LEU A 211 17.55 -2.68 -6.89
CA LEU A 211 16.61 -2.00 -5.99
C LEU A 211 17.06 -1.96 -4.53
N ASN A 212 18.18 -2.65 -4.18
CA ASN A 212 18.75 -2.60 -2.84
C ASN A 212 19.16 -1.18 -2.48
N ARG A 213 18.53 -0.62 -1.45
CA ARG A 213 18.75 0.78 -1.08
C ARG A 213 18.59 1.04 0.40
N ASN A 214 19.33 2.04 0.85
CA ASN A 214 19.08 2.75 2.09
C ASN A 214 18.49 4.12 1.75
N GLY A 215 17.70 4.69 2.65
CA GLY A 215 17.14 6.03 2.45
C GLY A 215 16.84 6.69 3.78
N HIS A 216 16.90 8.01 3.78
CA HIS A 216 16.39 8.85 4.87
C HIS A 216 15.23 9.67 4.32
N ASN A 217 14.15 9.71 5.05
CA ASN A 217 12.96 10.47 4.69
C ASN A 217 12.62 11.45 5.80
N TYR A 218 12.40 12.70 5.43
CA TYR A 218 11.98 13.77 6.30
C TYR A 218 10.73 14.41 5.73
N ARG A 219 9.68 14.53 6.54
CA ARG A 219 8.44 15.19 6.15
C ARG A 219 7.99 16.13 7.25
N LEU A 220 7.56 17.31 6.86
CA LEU A 220 6.97 18.34 7.71
C LEU A 220 5.67 18.80 7.06
N ALA A 221 4.59 18.89 7.85
CA ALA A 221 3.38 19.53 7.38
C ALA A 221 2.79 20.46 8.44
N ILE A 222 2.33 21.61 7.99
CA ILE A 222 1.62 22.59 8.83
C ILE A 222 0.14 22.51 8.45
N ASN A 223 -0.69 22.17 9.42
CA ASN A 223 -2.12 21.99 9.25
C ASN A 223 -2.86 23.16 9.92
N HIS A 224 -3.82 23.75 9.23
CA HIS A 224 -4.67 24.82 9.76
C HIS A 224 -6.14 24.53 9.50
N LYS A 225 -6.94 24.44 10.57
CA LYS A 225 -8.38 24.25 10.50
C LYS A 225 -9.06 25.57 10.11
N THR A 226 -9.33 25.75 8.83
CA THR A 226 -9.91 26.97 8.25
C THR A 226 -11.42 27.04 8.51
N PHE A 227 -12.12 25.91 8.33
CA PHE A 227 -13.55 25.77 8.56
C PHE A 227 -13.82 24.60 9.52
N PRO A 228 -15.03 24.49 10.11
CA PRO A 228 -15.35 23.43 11.07
C PRO A 228 -15.06 22.01 10.57
N LEU A 229 -15.20 21.77 9.26
CA LEU A 229 -15.02 20.46 8.62
C LEU A 229 -13.80 20.42 7.69
N THR A 230 -13.07 21.53 7.50
CA THR A 230 -12.00 21.61 6.52
C THR A 230 -10.72 22.14 7.14
N SER A 231 -9.65 21.43 6.94
CA SER A 231 -8.29 21.84 7.29
C SER A 231 -7.46 21.97 6.01
N LEU A 232 -6.75 23.06 5.86
CA LEU A 232 -5.72 23.23 4.83
C LEU A 232 -4.38 22.80 5.41
N PHE A 233 -3.49 22.31 4.55
CA PHE A 233 -2.13 21.99 4.96
C PHE A 233 -1.10 22.31 3.87
N PHE A 234 0.12 22.60 4.33
CA PHE A 234 1.30 22.75 3.51
C PHE A 234 2.31 21.68 3.92
N THR A 235 2.93 21.03 2.95
CA THR A 235 3.84 19.92 3.18
C THR A 235 5.16 20.15 2.47
N GLY A 236 6.26 19.88 3.17
CA GLY A 236 7.60 19.70 2.63
C GLY A 236 8.08 18.28 2.90
N GLU A 237 8.66 17.63 1.89
CA GLU A 237 9.27 16.31 2.01
C GLU A 237 10.66 16.34 1.38
N PHE A 238 11.60 15.71 2.06
CA PHE A 238 12.95 15.50 1.55
C PHE A 238 13.35 14.05 1.81
N SER A 239 13.94 13.42 0.82
CA SER A 239 14.49 12.07 0.94
C SER A 239 15.82 11.99 0.24
N ASP A 240 16.75 11.22 0.79
CA ASP A 240 17.94 10.80 0.09
C ASP A 240 17.95 9.28 -0.05
N TYR A 241 18.58 8.79 -1.10
CA TYR A 241 18.64 7.38 -1.42
C TYR A 241 20.07 6.99 -1.83
N SER A 242 20.53 5.89 -1.26
CA SER A 242 21.81 5.28 -1.56
C SER A 242 21.60 3.81 -1.92
N PHE A 243 21.98 3.44 -3.14
CA PHE A 243 21.87 2.09 -3.68
C PHE A 243 23.21 1.38 -3.58
N SER A 244 23.22 0.14 -3.04
CA SER A 244 24.45 -0.65 -2.90
C SER A 244 24.95 -1.17 -4.25
N ASP A 245 24.04 -1.67 -5.08
CA ASP A 245 24.37 -2.37 -6.33
C ASP A 245 24.13 -1.50 -7.57
N ALA A 246 23.44 -0.38 -7.40
CA ALA A 246 23.11 0.57 -8.46
C ALA A 246 23.46 2.01 -8.07
N VAL A 247 24.75 2.27 -7.78
CA VAL A 247 25.26 3.58 -7.32
C VAL A 247 24.86 4.74 -8.27
N PHE A 248 24.62 4.45 -9.54
CA PHE A 248 24.14 5.44 -10.51
C PHE A 248 22.71 5.93 -10.23
N LYS A 249 21.93 5.24 -9.36
CA LYS A 249 20.60 5.66 -8.89
C LYS A 249 20.63 6.44 -7.58
N ASN A 250 21.82 6.66 -7.00
CA ASN A 250 21.92 7.50 -5.81
C ASN A 250 21.43 8.90 -6.12
N GLY A 251 20.59 9.43 -5.24
CA GLY A 251 19.95 10.71 -5.50
C GLY A 251 19.16 11.26 -4.34
N LYS A 252 18.61 12.44 -4.56
CA LYS A 252 17.78 13.17 -3.61
C LYS A 252 16.44 13.46 -4.23
N ARG A 253 15.38 13.30 -3.43
CA ARG A 253 14.03 13.67 -3.78
C ARG A 253 13.55 14.78 -2.87
N SER A 254 12.91 15.79 -3.43
CA SER A 254 12.20 16.82 -2.70
C SER A 254 10.77 16.96 -3.22
N PHE A 255 9.86 17.32 -2.34
CA PHE A 255 8.47 17.62 -2.68
C PHE A 255 7.99 18.78 -1.81
N VAL A 256 7.33 19.73 -2.44
CA VAL A 256 6.62 20.82 -1.76
C VAL A 256 5.20 20.86 -2.29
N GLY A 257 4.25 20.81 -1.40
CA GLY A 257 2.85 20.73 -1.77
C GLY A 257 1.93 21.42 -0.79
N ALA A 258 0.68 21.51 -1.22
CA ALA A 258 -0.42 21.98 -0.40
C ALA A 258 -1.63 21.07 -0.61
N GLY A 259 -2.54 21.10 0.33
CA GLY A 259 -3.74 20.29 0.23
C GLY A 259 -4.79 20.68 1.25
N PHE A 260 -5.84 19.89 1.25
CA PHE A 260 -6.89 20.01 2.24
C PHE A 260 -7.40 18.64 2.69
N VAL A 261 -7.94 18.62 3.90
CA VAL A 261 -8.74 17.51 4.42
C VAL A 261 -10.11 18.06 4.76
N ASN A 262 -11.14 17.47 4.19
CA ASN A 262 -12.53 17.72 4.58
C ASN A 262 -13.09 16.50 5.27
N ASP A 263 -13.57 16.63 6.50
CA ASP A 263 -14.18 15.56 7.30
C ASP A 263 -15.55 15.99 7.80
N SER A 264 -16.58 15.51 7.13
CA SER A 264 -17.99 15.71 7.51
C SER A 264 -18.55 14.58 8.38
N GLY A 265 -17.69 13.65 8.85
CA GLY A 265 -18.08 12.45 9.58
C GLY A 265 -18.68 11.34 8.68
N ARG A 266 -19.36 11.71 7.62
CA ARG A 266 -19.84 10.78 6.57
C ARG A 266 -18.93 10.71 5.37
N THR A 267 -18.26 11.80 5.05
CA THR A 267 -17.32 11.90 3.94
C THR A 267 -16.00 12.45 4.46
N VAL A 268 -14.93 11.71 4.22
CA VAL A 268 -13.56 12.17 4.48
C VAL A 268 -12.85 12.26 3.13
N THR A 269 -12.44 13.46 2.75
CA THR A 269 -11.71 13.71 1.50
C THR A 269 -10.38 14.37 1.84
N ARG A 270 -9.29 13.81 1.31
CA ARG A 270 -7.94 14.40 1.37
C ARG A 270 -7.43 14.61 -0.04
N VAL A 271 -6.93 15.80 -0.29
CA VAL A 271 -6.27 16.17 -1.54
C VAL A 271 -4.92 16.77 -1.20
N GLU A 272 -3.88 16.37 -1.90
CA GLU A 272 -2.54 16.92 -1.82
C GLU A 272 -1.96 17.01 -3.23
N ALA A 273 -1.43 18.16 -3.60
CA ALA A 273 -0.75 18.37 -4.87
C ALA A 273 0.43 19.33 -4.69
N GLY A 274 1.45 19.15 -5.49
CA GLY A 274 2.65 19.96 -5.38
C GLY A 274 3.66 19.68 -6.49
N ALA A 275 4.81 20.30 -6.35
CA ALA A 275 5.97 20.11 -7.21
C ALA A 275 6.95 19.13 -6.56
N GLY A 276 7.35 18.12 -7.32
CA GLY A 276 8.37 17.15 -6.95
C GLY A 276 9.61 17.31 -7.82
N LYS A 277 10.76 17.06 -7.23
CA LYS A 277 12.05 17.01 -7.91
C LYS A 277 12.82 15.79 -7.44
N MET A 278 13.53 15.13 -8.35
CA MET A 278 14.46 14.05 -8.05
C MET A 278 15.72 14.25 -8.84
N ASP A 279 16.84 14.46 -8.13
CA ASP A 279 18.16 14.69 -8.68
C ASP A 279 19.04 13.46 -8.44
N PHE A 280 19.66 12.94 -9.48
CA PHE A 280 20.62 11.85 -9.40
C PHE A 280 22.05 12.40 -9.33
N PHE A 281 22.90 11.78 -8.50
CA PHE A 281 24.26 12.30 -8.28
C PHE A 281 25.20 12.03 -9.46
N ARG A 282 24.89 11.03 -10.30
CA ARG A 282 25.72 10.71 -11.47
C ARG A 282 25.37 11.64 -12.63
N PRO A 283 26.36 12.35 -13.22
CA PRO A 283 26.16 13.18 -14.41
C PRO A 283 25.60 12.37 -15.58
N GLY A 284 24.72 12.99 -16.37
CA GLY A 284 24.11 12.37 -17.55
C GLY A 284 22.89 11.49 -17.27
N GLN A 285 22.46 11.39 -16.01
CA GLN A 285 21.18 10.78 -15.67
C GLN A 285 20.02 11.78 -15.87
N HIS A 286 18.86 11.26 -16.22
CA HIS A 286 17.66 12.08 -16.36
C HIS A 286 17.05 12.34 -14.97
N ASP A 287 17.10 13.60 -14.55
CA ASP A 287 16.44 14.08 -13.37
C ASP A 287 14.94 14.24 -13.64
N PHE A 288 14.16 14.20 -12.57
CA PHE A 288 12.73 14.50 -12.64
C PHE A 288 12.42 15.87 -12.05
N GLN A 289 11.55 16.60 -12.72
CA GLN A 289 10.88 17.77 -12.18
C GLN A 289 9.44 17.81 -12.71
N GLY A 290 8.47 17.83 -11.81
CA GLY A 290 7.08 17.81 -12.26
C GLY A 290 6.06 17.81 -11.14
N ALA A 291 4.79 17.77 -11.54
CA ALA A 291 3.67 17.70 -10.60
C ALA A 291 3.51 16.28 -10.03
N LEU A 292 3.36 16.20 -8.71
CA LEU A 292 3.02 14.99 -7.97
C LEU A 292 1.81 15.29 -7.08
N GLY A 293 1.09 14.24 -6.67
CA GLY A 293 -0.03 14.44 -5.75
C GLY A 293 -0.86 13.19 -5.52
N ASN A 294 -1.79 13.33 -4.62
CA ASN A 294 -2.74 12.28 -4.30
C ASN A 294 -4.10 12.87 -3.90
N ILE A 295 -5.15 12.12 -4.17
CA ILE A 295 -6.51 12.37 -3.73
C ILE A 295 -7.07 11.08 -3.16
N SER A 296 -7.75 11.16 -2.04
CA SER A 296 -8.54 10.06 -1.51
C SER A 296 -9.86 10.59 -0.96
N SER A 297 -10.93 9.86 -1.19
CA SER A 297 -12.25 10.21 -0.66
C SER A 297 -12.97 8.94 -0.22
N THR A 298 -13.38 8.90 1.03
CA THR A 298 -14.20 7.83 1.59
C THR A 298 -15.54 8.39 1.99
N LYS A 299 -16.62 7.80 1.51
CA LYS A 299 -18.00 8.24 1.79
C LYS A 299 -18.84 7.09 2.30
N LYS A 300 -19.52 7.34 3.42
CA LYS A 300 -20.54 6.44 3.96
C LYS A 300 -21.91 6.76 3.37
N PHE A 301 -22.47 5.82 2.63
CA PHE A 301 -23.82 5.92 2.06
C PHE A 301 -24.78 5.19 3.00
N GLY A 302 -25.46 5.95 3.83
CA GLY A 302 -26.32 5.38 4.88
C GLY A 302 -25.51 4.72 6.01
N ARG A 303 -26.00 3.55 6.49
CA ARG A 303 -25.40 2.80 7.61
C ARG A 303 -24.58 1.59 7.17
N SER A 304 -24.86 1.08 5.99
CA SER A 304 -24.35 -0.22 5.52
C SER A 304 -23.38 -0.14 4.35
N THR A 305 -23.24 1.01 3.71
CA THR A 305 -22.43 1.11 2.50
C THR A 305 -21.31 2.15 2.66
N THR A 306 -20.10 1.78 2.29
CA THR A 306 -18.95 2.67 2.27
C THR A 306 -18.27 2.59 0.91
N GLY A 307 -18.08 3.73 0.28
CA GLY A 307 -17.32 3.87 -0.97
C GLY A 307 -16.02 4.60 -0.72
N THR A 308 -14.95 4.15 -1.36
CA THR A 308 -13.65 4.83 -1.36
C THR A 308 -13.14 5.01 -2.77
N LEU A 309 -12.63 6.20 -3.07
CA LEU A 309 -11.94 6.54 -4.30
C LEU A 309 -10.56 7.05 -3.94
N ALA A 310 -9.54 6.67 -4.70
CA ALA A 310 -8.21 7.23 -4.55
C ALA A 310 -7.52 7.35 -5.91
N ALA A 311 -6.73 8.42 -6.08
CA ALA A 311 -5.85 8.60 -7.22
C ALA A 311 -4.51 9.16 -6.73
N SER A 312 -3.43 8.76 -7.39
CA SER A 312 -2.10 9.28 -7.07
C SER A 312 -1.22 9.35 -8.31
N ARG A 313 -0.33 10.32 -8.31
CA ARG A 313 0.82 10.42 -9.20
C ARG A 313 2.07 10.58 -8.37
N ASP A 314 2.98 9.63 -8.49
CA ASP A 314 4.20 9.55 -7.69
C ASP A 314 5.37 9.00 -8.50
N LEU A 315 6.58 9.02 -7.94
CA LEU A 315 7.78 8.44 -8.51
C LEU A 315 8.12 7.14 -7.81
N ASP A 316 8.57 6.16 -8.58
CA ASP A 316 9.12 4.92 -8.06
C ASP A 316 10.41 4.55 -8.80
N PHE A 317 11.26 3.74 -8.15
CA PHE A 317 12.54 3.32 -8.73
C PHE A 317 12.32 2.14 -9.68
N SER A 318 12.95 2.24 -10.85
CA SER A 318 12.92 1.21 -11.87
C SER A 318 14.00 0.14 -11.64
N ILE A 319 13.72 -1.11 -12.02
CA ILE A 319 14.73 -2.18 -12.08
C ILE A 319 15.64 -2.06 -13.30
N PHE A 320 15.21 -1.29 -14.31
CA PHE A 320 15.98 -1.18 -15.55
C PHE A 320 17.19 -0.25 -15.39
N VAL A 321 18.31 -0.67 -15.94
CA VAL A 321 19.59 0.08 -15.87
C VAL A 321 19.50 1.43 -16.58
N PHE A 322 18.71 1.52 -17.65
CA PHE A 322 18.56 2.73 -18.47
C PHE A 322 17.50 3.70 -17.96
N ASN A 323 16.66 3.27 -17.01
CA ASN A 323 15.63 4.09 -16.38
C ASN A 323 15.82 4.04 -14.87
N ASN A 324 16.18 5.16 -14.25
CA ASN A 324 16.38 5.20 -12.81
C ASN A 324 15.05 5.19 -12.06
N TYR A 325 14.00 5.73 -12.68
CA TYR A 325 12.67 5.87 -12.12
C TYR A 325 11.60 5.73 -13.19
N TYR A 326 10.38 5.59 -12.75
CA TYR A 326 9.18 5.76 -13.56
C TYR A 326 8.14 6.60 -12.80
N ILE A 327 7.27 7.24 -13.56
CA ILE A 327 6.12 7.96 -13.02
C ILE A 327 4.97 6.98 -12.88
N ALA A 328 4.51 6.80 -11.65
CA ALA A 328 3.44 5.88 -11.29
C ALA A 328 2.11 6.63 -11.16
N ASP A 329 1.25 6.54 -12.16
CA ASP A 329 -0.13 7.00 -12.07
C ASP A 329 -1.01 5.85 -11.59
N ARG A 330 -1.77 6.05 -10.52
CA ARG A 330 -2.64 5.04 -9.90
C ARG A 330 -4.04 5.62 -9.69
N PHE A 331 -5.03 4.82 -9.93
CA PHE A 331 -6.40 5.13 -9.58
C PHE A 331 -7.07 3.89 -8.99
N SER A 332 -7.88 4.07 -7.94
CA SER A 332 -8.57 2.97 -7.28
C SER A 332 -9.94 3.36 -6.77
N ALA A 333 -10.88 2.41 -6.79
CA ALA A 333 -12.21 2.56 -6.22
C ALA A 333 -12.62 1.29 -5.47
N SER A 334 -13.33 1.44 -4.37
CA SER A 334 -13.97 0.32 -3.67
C SER A 334 -15.35 0.69 -3.16
N LEU A 335 -16.22 -0.31 -3.13
CA LEU A 335 -17.54 -0.22 -2.54
C LEU A 335 -17.72 -1.42 -1.61
N SER A 336 -17.88 -1.16 -0.33
CA SER A 336 -18.18 -2.16 0.69
C SER A 336 -19.64 -2.01 1.11
N TRP A 337 -20.38 -3.10 1.08
CA TRP A 337 -21.79 -3.13 1.47
C TRP A 337 -22.05 -4.23 2.50
N ASP A 338 -22.43 -3.83 3.69
CA ASP A 338 -22.91 -4.74 4.75
C ASP A 338 -24.35 -5.13 4.43
N ALA A 339 -24.53 -6.17 3.60
CA ALA A 339 -25.84 -6.67 3.19
C ALA A 339 -26.65 -7.18 4.38
N THR A 340 -25.96 -7.74 5.39
CA THR A 340 -26.51 -8.09 6.69
C THR A 340 -25.48 -7.80 7.79
N ARG A 341 -25.84 -8.00 9.07
CA ARG A 341 -24.88 -7.91 10.19
C ARG A 341 -23.72 -8.91 10.08
N ARG A 342 -23.82 -9.92 9.23
CA ARG A 342 -22.84 -11.01 9.07
C ARG A 342 -22.21 -11.06 7.68
N LEU A 343 -22.89 -10.52 6.67
CA LEU A 343 -22.45 -10.58 5.27
C LEU A 343 -22.03 -9.21 4.79
N THR A 344 -20.77 -9.08 4.39
CA THR A 344 -20.24 -7.94 3.70
C THR A 344 -19.84 -8.32 2.28
N LEU A 345 -20.25 -7.53 1.29
CA LEU A 345 -19.85 -7.61 -0.09
C LEU A 345 -18.88 -6.47 -0.38
N VAL A 346 -17.81 -6.74 -1.13
CA VAL A 346 -16.83 -5.75 -1.52
C VAL A 346 -16.61 -5.82 -3.02
N LEU A 347 -16.88 -4.73 -3.72
CA LEU A 347 -16.46 -4.52 -5.09
C LEU A 347 -15.25 -3.60 -5.04
N GLN A 348 -14.17 -3.98 -5.73
CA GLN A 348 -12.99 -3.16 -5.79
C GLN A 348 -12.29 -3.31 -7.14
N GLY A 349 -11.54 -2.27 -7.54
CA GLY A 349 -10.76 -2.32 -8.74
C GLY A 349 -9.67 -1.24 -8.73
N ALA A 350 -8.56 -1.49 -9.42
CA ALA A 350 -7.48 -0.54 -9.63
C ALA A 350 -7.05 -0.51 -11.08
N ILE A 351 -6.62 0.66 -11.53
CA ILE A 351 -5.90 0.86 -12.77
C ILE A 351 -4.62 1.61 -12.45
N GLY A 352 -3.52 1.18 -13.05
CA GLY A 352 -2.24 1.87 -12.94
C GLY A 352 -1.56 2.03 -14.28
N ARG A 353 -0.71 3.05 -14.34
CA ARG A 353 0.13 3.32 -15.50
C ARG A 353 1.51 3.71 -15.02
N ASP A 354 2.54 3.06 -15.58
CA ASP A 354 3.94 3.37 -15.33
C ASP A 354 4.54 3.96 -16.60
N LEU A 355 5.10 5.16 -16.49
CA LEU A 355 5.68 5.93 -17.57
C LEU A 355 7.19 6.07 -17.36
N TYR A 356 7.97 5.57 -18.30
CA TYR A 356 9.43 5.62 -18.27
C TYR A 356 9.91 6.76 -19.15
N GLU A 357 10.81 7.58 -18.63
CA GLU A 357 11.23 8.80 -19.34
C GLU A 357 12.31 8.53 -20.38
N THR A 358 13.22 7.59 -20.12
CA THR A 358 14.31 7.29 -21.05
C THR A 358 13.83 6.32 -22.14
N PRO A 359 13.93 6.68 -23.43
CA PRO A 359 13.65 5.75 -24.51
C PRO A 359 14.66 4.60 -24.49
N VAL A 360 14.17 3.37 -24.67
CA VAL A 360 14.98 2.17 -24.81
C VAL A 360 14.66 1.47 -26.12
N LEU A 361 15.60 0.67 -26.63
CA LEU A 361 15.42 -0.08 -27.85
C LEU A 361 14.37 -1.17 -27.62
N GLY A 362 13.24 -1.05 -28.29
CA GLY A 362 12.13 -2.01 -28.26
C GLY A 362 11.96 -2.69 -29.61
N PRO A 363 10.91 -3.53 -29.74
CA PRO A 363 10.62 -4.26 -31.00
C PRO A 363 10.41 -3.36 -32.22
N HIS A 364 10.01 -2.10 -31.98
CA HIS A 364 9.69 -1.11 -33.04
C HIS A 364 10.61 0.10 -33.03
N GLY A 365 11.86 -0.02 -32.50
CA GLY A 365 12.82 1.06 -32.37
C GLY A 365 12.91 1.66 -30.98
N PHE A 366 13.50 2.87 -30.88
CA PHE A 366 13.61 3.56 -29.59
C PHE A 366 12.25 4.13 -29.16
N LEU A 367 11.71 3.60 -28.06
CA LEU A 367 10.42 3.99 -27.52
C LEU A 367 10.51 4.24 -26.01
N LYS A 368 9.72 5.19 -25.52
CA LYS A 368 9.45 5.31 -24.09
C LYS A 368 8.52 4.16 -23.65
N ARG A 369 8.96 3.36 -22.70
CA ARG A 369 8.16 2.25 -22.16
C ARG A 369 6.95 2.81 -21.41
N ARG A 370 5.84 2.13 -21.58
CA ARG A 370 4.59 2.40 -20.89
C ARG A 370 3.93 1.07 -20.53
N ASP A 371 3.78 0.84 -19.24
CA ASP A 371 3.07 -0.32 -18.70
C ASP A 371 1.71 0.15 -18.17
N VAL A 372 0.68 -0.64 -18.42
CA VAL A 372 -0.68 -0.40 -17.90
C VAL A 372 -1.16 -1.66 -17.25
N PHE A 373 -1.77 -1.56 -16.08
CA PHE A 373 -2.35 -2.70 -15.40
C PHE A 373 -3.73 -2.38 -14.82
N SER A 374 -4.56 -3.40 -14.69
CA SER A 374 -5.86 -3.32 -14.04
C SER A 374 -6.11 -4.56 -13.18
N PHE A 375 -6.83 -4.35 -12.09
CA PHE A 375 -7.15 -5.41 -11.12
C PHE A 375 -8.56 -5.22 -10.56
N PRO A 376 -9.61 -5.60 -11.30
CA PRO A 376 -10.96 -5.69 -10.74
C PRO A 376 -11.11 -6.93 -9.84
N SER A 377 -11.85 -6.80 -8.74
CA SER A 377 -12.20 -7.94 -7.90
C SER A 377 -13.54 -7.77 -7.17
N ILE A 378 -14.14 -8.90 -6.81
CA ILE A 378 -15.32 -8.99 -5.95
C ILE A 378 -15.01 -9.89 -4.78
N GLY A 379 -15.33 -9.41 -3.57
CA GLY A 379 -15.14 -10.12 -2.32
C GLY A 379 -16.44 -10.33 -1.58
N PHE A 380 -16.52 -11.46 -0.89
CA PHE A 380 -17.60 -11.82 0.02
C PHE A 380 -17.00 -12.16 1.36
N THR A 381 -17.52 -11.61 2.43
CA THR A 381 -17.09 -11.94 3.80
C THR A 381 -18.30 -12.25 4.65
N TYR A 382 -18.28 -13.42 5.28
CA TYR A 382 -19.34 -13.85 6.21
C TYR A 382 -18.76 -14.09 7.60
N GLY A 383 -19.36 -13.44 8.60
CA GLY A 383 -18.96 -13.54 10.00
C GLY A 383 -19.94 -14.40 10.80
N PHE A 384 -19.43 -15.40 11.53
CA PHE A 384 -20.19 -16.23 12.46
C PHE A 384 -19.45 -16.35 13.78
N ALA A 385 -20.00 -15.74 14.83
CA ALA A 385 -19.38 -15.67 16.15
C ALA A 385 -17.91 -15.16 16.07
N ARG A 386 -16.96 -16.02 16.37
CA ARG A 386 -15.51 -15.73 16.34
C ARG A 386 -14.84 -16.09 15.01
N LEU A 387 -15.60 -16.67 14.09
CA LEU A 387 -15.11 -17.06 12.76
C LEU A 387 -15.54 -16.04 11.71
N ARG A 388 -14.67 -15.75 10.77
CA ARG A 388 -14.97 -14.95 9.59
C ARG A 388 -14.37 -15.63 8.37
N GLY A 389 -15.23 -16.04 7.44
CA GLY A 389 -14.85 -16.58 6.14
C GLY A 389 -14.97 -15.53 5.04
N GLY A 390 -14.07 -15.53 4.08
CA GLY A 390 -14.13 -14.64 2.94
C GLY A 390 -13.71 -15.34 1.65
N LEU A 391 -14.27 -14.90 0.53
CA LEU A 391 -13.94 -15.33 -0.82
C LEU A 391 -13.67 -14.09 -1.65
N ASP A 392 -12.53 -14.06 -2.34
CA ASP A 392 -12.13 -13.01 -3.27
C ASP A 392 -11.94 -13.59 -4.67
N ILE A 393 -12.60 -13.00 -5.65
CA ILE A 393 -12.46 -13.33 -7.07
C ILE A 393 -11.92 -12.09 -7.75
N GLY A 394 -10.75 -12.19 -8.37
CA GLY A 394 -10.09 -11.08 -9.03
C GLY A 394 -9.59 -11.45 -10.42
N TYR A 395 -9.40 -10.44 -11.24
CA TYR A 395 -8.78 -10.56 -12.55
C TYR A 395 -7.61 -9.59 -12.64
N VAL A 396 -6.45 -10.08 -13.01
CA VAL A 396 -5.24 -9.27 -13.23
C VAL A 396 -5.05 -9.14 -14.74
N ASN A 397 -4.85 -7.92 -15.19
CA ASN A 397 -4.47 -7.66 -16.58
C ASN A 397 -3.35 -6.62 -16.59
N ARG A 398 -2.29 -6.92 -17.32
CA ARG A 398 -1.14 -6.04 -17.53
C ARG A 398 -0.76 -5.99 -18.98
N THR A 399 -0.50 -4.80 -19.48
CA THR A 399 -0.09 -4.54 -20.86
C THR A 399 1.13 -3.62 -20.89
N SER A 400 2.04 -3.83 -21.83
CA SER A 400 3.21 -2.99 -22.07
C SER A 400 3.33 -2.70 -23.58
N ASN A 401 3.80 -1.53 -23.94
CA ASN A 401 4.15 -1.28 -25.35
C ASN A 401 5.52 -1.89 -25.74
N PHE A 402 6.18 -2.55 -24.78
CA PHE A 402 7.50 -3.17 -24.96
C PHE A 402 7.46 -4.68 -25.10
N ASP A 403 6.55 -5.33 -24.36
CA ASP A 403 6.43 -6.79 -24.31
C ASP A 403 5.08 -7.24 -24.85
N VAL A 404 5.12 -8.21 -25.74
CA VAL A 404 3.91 -8.80 -26.34
C VAL A 404 3.28 -9.85 -25.41
N ASN A 405 4.06 -10.38 -24.47
CA ASN A 405 3.61 -11.41 -23.52
C ASN A 405 3.24 -10.77 -22.19
N LEU A 406 1.97 -10.49 -22.06
CA LEU A 406 1.44 -9.75 -20.95
C LEU A 406 0.64 -10.64 -20.02
N ASP A 407 0.54 -10.16 -18.80
CA ASP A 407 -0.09 -10.88 -17.73
C ASP A 407 -1.59 -10.68 -17.72
N HIS A 408 -2.31 -11.74 -17.91
CA HIS A 408 -3.70 -11.81 -17.55
C HIS A 408 -3.96 -13.10 -16.76
N GLY A 409 -4.72 -12.99 -15.70
CA GLY A 409 -5.01 -14.14 -14.88
C GLY A 409 -6.20 -13.96 -13.98
N ILE A 410 -6.82 -15.07 -13.63
CA ILE A 410 -7.91 -15.12 -12.66
C ILE A 410 -7.31 -15.55 -11.31
N ARG A 411 -7.74 -14.87 -10.27
CA ARG A 411 -7.39 -15.16 -8.88
C ARG A 411 -8.66 -15.52 -8.13
N LEU A 412 -8.67 -16.68 -7.49
CA LEU A 412 -9.74 -17.16 -6.65
C LEU A 412 -9.14 -17.52 -5.28
N LEU A 413 -9.40 -16.69 -4.28
CA LEU A 413 -8.79 -16.82 -2.97
C LEU A 413 -9.84 -16.88 -1.88
N PHE A 414 -9.74 -17.88 -1.02
CA PHE A 414 -10.52 -18.02 0.19
C PHE A 414 -9.70 -17.61 1.41
N ARG A 415 -10.35 -17.02 2.39
CA ARG A 415 -9.76 -16.57 3.64
C ARG A 415 -10.62 -17.01 4.82
N LEU A 416 -9.98 -17.49 5.87
CA LEU A 416 -10.65 -17.82 7.11
C LEU A 416 -9.90 -17.19 8.27
N SER A 417 -10.58 -16.44 9.13
CA SER A 417 -9.99 -15.85 10.34
C SER A 417 -10.76 -16.27 11.58
N PHE A 418 -10.02 -16.53 12.64
CA PHE A 418 -10.51 -16.83 13.97
C PHE A 418 -9.97 -15.79 14.95
N THR A 419 -10.88 -15.21 15.72
CA THR A 419 -10.55 -14.25 16.79
C THR A 419 -10.96 -14.89 18.10
N PRO A 420 -10.01 -15.24 18.99
CA PRO A 420 -10.26 -15.96 20.24
C PRO A 420 -11.14 -15.22 21.24
#